data_85c0b79787aeb1597146781be2d49614
#
_entry.id   85c0b79787aeb1597146781be2d49614
#
_cell.length_a   1.000
_cell.length_b   1.000
_cell.length_c   1.000
_cell.angle_alpha   90.00
_cell.angle_beta   90.00
_cell.angle_gamma   90.00
#
_symmetry.space_group_name_H-M   'P 1'
#
loop_
_entity.id
_entity.type
_entity.pdbx_description
1 polymer ?
#
loop_
_entity_poly.entity_id
_entity_poly.type
_entity_poly.pdbx_seq_one_letter_code
_entity_poly.pdbx_strand_id
1 'polypeptide(L)'
;MKNTICLIALITLLFSCTKENKTAAKLITLSDGTIEIGILPDAGAALVRASLVGKPNILNSDSTYWNERSEQRASLDPKAPFKTYNGHITWLSPQSEWWTKQDSFPKLKSAHANWPPDPMLTLAPYQLISQSATEIKLQSPKSPYTHVQFTKTFRIDGNKVFLSTEARNISADTVSWGLWHNTRMNGWDFVFVQADSAALRKKEYHNPDGMQKPELHHRDGFFTYDASAPKNAKVVYKSKSFLDVKNPVIAGFHKNQWLIIRSEAIDNSQVHPDQARIELYVENSYQTPGDLQELEMHFAYQKIAPGKSIEASETWEILPGTGLTDKRLVRKELMEMLK
;
A
#
# COMPACT_ATOMS: atom_id res chain seq x y z
N MET A 1 19.08 -33.58 75.81
CA MET A 1 18.70 -32.32 75.18
C MET A 1 19.33 -32.28 73.76
N LYS A 2 18.54 -32.59 72.76
CA LYS A 2 19.00 -32.62 71.35
C LYS A 2 18.51 -31.37 70.68
N ASN A 3 19.43 -30.51 70.25
CA ASN A 3 19.13 -29.30 69.44
C ASN A 3 19.01 -29.69 67.97
N THR A 4 17.83 -29.52 67.45
CA THR A 4 17.57 -29.67 65.97
C THR A 4 17.70 -28.31 65.31
N ILE A 5 18.72 -28.11 64.49
CA ILE A 5 18.91 -26.88 63.71
C ILE A 5 18.11 -27.06 62.42
N CYS A 6 17.10 -26.25 62.23
CA CYS A 6 16.30 -26.18 60.99
C CYS A 6 17.01 -25.25 60.00
N LEU A 7 17.51 -25.81 58.89
CA LEU A 7 18.17 -25.05 57.80
C LEU A 7 17.09 -24.61 56.83
N ILE A 8 16.75 -23.32 56.79
CA ILE A 8 15.82 -22.75 55.83
C ILE A 8 16.62 -22.42 54.58
N ALA A 9 16.42 -23.19 53.51
CA ALA A 9 16.97 -22.90 52.18
C ALA A 9 16.16 -21.81 51.49
N LEU A 10 16.74 -20.64 51.32
CA LEU A 10 16.14 -19.49 50.62
C LEU A 10 16.37 -19.71 49.11
N ILE A 11 15.32 -20.14 48.39
CA ILE A 11 15.37 -20.27 46.92
C ILE A 11 15.11 -18.88 46.31
N THR A 12 16.17 -18.20 45.87
CA THR A 12 16.09 -16.99 45.07
C THR A 12 15.72 -17.35 43.64
N LEU A 13 14.47 -17.13 43.25
CA LEU A 13 14.00 -17.17 41.87
C LEU A 13 14.57 -15.95 41.13
N LEU A 14 15.63 -16.17 40.37
CA LEU A 14 16.13 -15.20 39.40
C LEU A 14 15.14 -15.16 38.23
N PHE A 15 14.25 -14.17 38.21
CA PHE A 15 13.52 -13.81 37.01
C PHE A 15 14.52 -13.24 35.97
N SER A 16 14.97 -14.08 35.10
CA SER A 16 15.71 -13.63 33.89
C SER A 16 14.72 -12.90 33.00
N CYS A 17 14.73 -11.58 33.09
CA CYS A 17 14.03 -10.73 32.13
C CYS A 17 14.82 -10.81 30.80
N THR A 18 14.45 -11.75 29.94
CA THR A 18 14.93 -11.76 28.55
C THR A 18 14.43 -10.49 27.90
N LYS A 19 15.30 -9.48 27.74
CA LYS A 19 15.07 -8.40 26.79
C LYS A 19 14.85 -9.06 25.43
N GLU A 20 13.61 -9.08 24.93
CA GLU A 20 13.36 -9.31 23.52
C GLU A 20 14.23 -8.33 22.73
N ASN A 21 15.24 -8.84 22.07
CA ASN A 21 15.98 -8.07 21.08
C ASN A 21 14.98 -7.70 19.97
N LYS A 22 14.45 -6.49 20.05
CA LYS A 22 13.63 -5.90 18.98
C LYS A 22 14.57 -5.64 17.79
N THR A 23 14.79 -6.65 16.99
CA THR A 23 15.49 -6.50 15.71
C THR A 23 14.69 -5.55 14.83
N ALA A 24 15.37 -4.56 14.25
CA ALA A 24 14.80 -3.65 13.26
C ALA A 24 14.14 -4.44 12.12
N ALA A 25 13.08 -3.88 11.53
CA ALA A 25 12.44 -4.47 10.36
C ALA A 25 13.47 -4.66 9.25
N LYS A 26 13.78 -5.91 8.91
CA LYS A 26 14.83 -6.21 7.93
C LYS A 26 14.26 -6.07 6.53
N LEU A 27 14.73 -5.05 5.80
CA LEU A 27 14.43 -4.91 4.38
C LEU A 27 14.98 -6.12 3.60
N ILE A 28 14.11 -6.80 2.85
CA ILE A 28 14.52 -7.81 1.87
C ILE A 28 14.58 -7.14 0.51
N THR A 29 15.74 -7.19 -0.13
CA THR A 29 15.94 -6.63 -1.47
C THR A 29 16.00 -7.76 -2.50
N LEU A 30 15.25 -7.64 -3.58
CA LEU A 30 15.39 -8.43 -4.80
C LEU A 30 16.00 -7.54 -5.88
N SER A 31 16.97 -8.07 -6.64
CA SER A 31 17.55 -7.38 -7.79
C SER A 31 18.07 -8.39 -8.80
N ASP A 32 17.89 -8.08 -10.08
CA ASP A 32 18.45 -8.83 -11.22
C ASP A 32 19.54 -8.05 -11.96
N GLY A 33 19.97 -6.92 -11.38
CA GLY A 33 20.96 -6.02 -11.98
C GLY A 33 20.35 -4.91 -12.84
N THR A 34 19.08 -4.98 -13.22
CA THR A 34 18.34 -3.95 -13.98
C THR A 34 17.53 -3.08 -13.05
N ILE A 35 16.72 -3.71 -12.22
CA ILE A 35 15.87 -3.07 -11.21
C ILE A 35 16.15 -3.63 -9.83
N GLU A 36 15.73 -2.89 -8.82
CA GLU A 36 15.72 -3.36 -7.44
C GLU A 36 14.40 -3.01 -6.77
N ILE A 37 13.89 -3.93 -5.96
CA ILE A 37 12.73 -3.73 -5.09
C ILE A 37 13.07 -4.10 -3.66
N GLY A 38 12.46 -3.39 -2.70
CA GLY A 38 12.66 -3.63 -1.27
C GLY A 38 11.34 -3.86 -0.55
N ILE A 39 11.22 -4.99 0.15
CA ILE A 39 10.03 -5.44 0.86
C ILE A 39 10.30 -5.47 2.36
N LEU A 40 9.33 -5.07 3.17
CA LEU A 40 9.35 -5.14 4.63
C LEU A 40 8.45 -6.28 5.12
N PRO A 41 8.97 -7.49 5.36
CA PRO A 41 8.17 -8.60 5.90
C PRO A 41 7.51 -8.25 7.24
N ASP A 42 8.21 -7.52 8.10
CA ASP A 42 7.76 -7.14 9.45
C ASP A 42 6.71 -6.01 9.48
N ALA A 43 6.33 -5.49 8.33
CA ALA A 43 5.35 -4.41 8.19
C ALA A 43 4.34 -4.69 7.07
N GLY A 44 3.53 -5.73 7.22
CA GLY A 44 2.47 -6.09 6.27
C GLY A 44 2.98 -6.52 4.88
N ALA A 45 4.25 -6.93 4.77
CA ALA A 45 4.94 -7.15 3.50
C ALA A 45 4.75 -5.95 2.54
N ALA A 46 4.91 -4.72 3.06
CA ALA A 46 4.88 -3.51 2.25
C ALA A 46 6.10 -3.47 1.32
N LEU A 47 5.89 -3.14 0.03
CA LEU A 47 6.97 -2.88 -0.91
C LEU A 47 7.31 -1.39 -0.82
N VAL A 48 8.42 -1.06 -0.15
CA VAL A 48 8.79 0.32 0.19
C VAL A 48 9.84 0.93 -0.73
N ARG A 49 10.45 0.12 -1.58
CA ARG A 49 11.44 0.57 -2.56
C ARG A 49 11.20 -0.07 -3.91
N ALA A 50 11.28 0.73 -4.97
CA ALA A 50 11.33 0.29 -6.35
C ALA A 50 12.12 1.32 -7.15
N SER A 51 13.12 0.87 -7.94
CA SER A 51 13.95 1.75 -8.76
C SER A 51 14.73 0.95 -9.81
N LEU A 52 15.23 1.63 -10.82
CA LEU A 52 16.39 1.14 -11.56
C LEU A 52 17.59 1.02 -10.61
N VAL A 53 18.45 0.05 -10.82
CA VAL A 53 19.65 -0.16 -9.98
C VAL A 53 20.49 1.12 -9.91
N GLY A 54 20.85 1.53 -8.68
CA GLY A 54 21.64 2.74 -8.41
C GLY A 54 20.87 4.05 -8.58
N LYS A 55 19.54 4.01 -8.80
CA LYS A 55 18.71 5.21 -8.88
C LYS A 55 17.91 5.44 -7.59
N PRO A 56 17.42 6.67 -7.36
CA PRO A 56 16.56 6.96 -6.23
C PRO A 56 15.28 6.12 -6.25
N ASN A 57 14.72 5.87 -5.06
CA ASN A 57 13.42 5.21 -4.91
C ASN A 57 12.32 6.02 -5.62
N ILE A 58 11.50 5.35 -6.43
CA ILE A 58 10.34 5.96 -7.11
C ILE A 58 9.18 6.12 -6.12
N LEU A 59 9.06 5.18 -5.16
CA LEU A 59 7.95 5.16 -4.24
C LEU A 59 8.12 6.20 -3.13
N ASN A 60 7.02 6.84 -2.73
CA ASN A 60 6.97 7.59 -1.49
C ASN A 60 6.99 6.59 -0.33
N SER A 61 8.11 6.54 0.39
CA SER A 61 8.26 5.77 1.62
C SER A 61 9.28 6.44 2.52
N ASP A 62 9.05 6.41 3.83
CA ASP A 62 9.97 6.99 4.81
C ASP A 62 10.99 5.95 5.28
N SER A 63 12.22 6.07 4.78
CA SER A 63 13.30 5.17 5.14
C SER A 63 13.66 5.19 6.63
N THR A 64 13.26 6.21 7.39
CA THR A 64 13.47 6.26 8.84
C THR A 64 12.69 5.17 9.57
N TYR A 65 11.59 4.67 8.98
CA TYR A 65 10.78 3.62 9.56
C TYR A 65 11.30 2.20 9.29
N TRP A 66 12.23 2.04 8.36
CA TRP A 66 12.74 0.72 7.97
C TRP A 66 14.26 0.65 7.83
N ASN A 67 14.98 1.69 8.24
CA ASN A 67 16.43 1.59 8.42
C ASN A 67 16.74 0.86 9.74
N GLU A 68 17.98 0.41 9.91
CA GLU A 68 18.47 -0.39 11.05
C GLU A 68 18.23 0.23 12.44
N ARG A 69 17.88 1.51 12.53
CA ARG A 69 17.67 2.26 13.76
C ARG A 69 16.20 2.38 14.18
N SER A 70 15.27 1.85 13.39
CA SER A 70 13.85 1.92 13.72
C SER A 70 13.48 0.92 14.82
N GLU A 71 13.52 1.34 16.07
CA GLU A 71 13.12 0.53 17.23
C GLU A 71 11.57 0.40 17.36
N GLN A 72 10.81 1.13 16.57
CA GLN A 72 9.36 1.21 16.72
C GLN A 72 8.64 0.36 15.69
N ARG A 73 8.21 -0.82 16.10
CA ARG A 73 7.20 -1.58 15.34
C ARG A 73 5.84 -0.89 15.41
N ALA A 74 5.04 -1.04 14.35
CA ALA A 74 3.66 -0.60 14.37
C ALA A 74 2.84 -1.37 15.41
N SER A 75 1.91 -0.68 16.06
CA SER A 75 0.94 -1.34 16.92
C SER A 75 -0.07 -2.10 16.09
N LEU A 76 -0.45 -3.29 16.54
CA LEU A 76 -1.53 -4.09 15.94
C LEU A 76 -2.89 -3.82 16.62
N ASP A 77 -2.95 -2.93 17.61
CA ASP A 77 -4.20 -2.45 18.19
C ASP A 77 -4.85 -1.44 17.23
N PRO A 78 -6.06 -1.70 16.70
CA PRO A 78 -6.76 -0.77 15.80
C PRO A 78 -7.10 0.58 16.43
N LYS A 79 -6.99 0.73 17.74
CA LYS A 79 -7.20 2.00 18.46
C LYS A 79 -5.94 2.85 18.51
N ALA A 80 -4.78 2.25 18.26
CA ALA A 80 -3.52 2.98 18.23
C ALA A 80 -3.42 3.83 16.95
N PRO A 81 -2.61 4.90 16.94
CA PRO A 81 -2.30 5.62 15.70
C PRO A 81 -1.75 4.67 14.65
N PHE A 82 -2.34 4.69 13.46
CA PHE A 82 -1.92 3.86 12.35
C PHE A 82 -0.57 4.34 11.81
N LYS A 83 0.42 3.44 11.76
CA LYS A 83 1.74 3.76 11.22
C LYS A 83 1.76 3.53 9.71
N THR A 84 1.96 4.60 8.96
CA THR A 84 1.98 4.55 7.50
C THR A 84 3.42 4.37 7.01
N TYR A 85 3.78 3.18 6.50
CA TYR A 85 5.08 2.93 5.88
C TYR A 85 5.16 3.45 4.44
N ASN A 86 4.00 3.79 3.84
CA ASN A 86 3.87 4.17 2.44
C ASN A 86 4.40 3.10 1.46
N GLY A 87 4.89 3.50 0.29
CA GLY A 87 5.27 2.55 -0.75
C GLY A 87 4.04 1.92 -1.42
N HIS A 88 4.08 0.60 -1.62
CA HIS A 88 2.93 -0.17 -2.11
C HIS A 88 2.41 -1.10 -1.01
N ILE A 89 1.12 -1.02 -0.79
CA ILE A 89 0.39 -1.82 0.20
C ILE A 89 -0.88 -2.40 -0.42
N THR A 90 -1.39 -3.47 0.18
CA THR A 90 -2.68 -4.06 -0.20
C THR A 90 -3.66 -3.92 0.94
N TRP A 91 -4.87 -3.44 0.62
CA TRP A 91 -6.02 -3.40 1.50
C TRP A 91 -7.16 -4.27 0.97
N LEU A 92 -8.15 -4.51 1.79
CA LEU A 92 -9.44 -5.04 1.35
C LEU A 92 -10.34 -3.91 0.88
N SER A 93 -11.22 -4.15 -0.07
CA SER A 93 -12.27 -3.21 -0.46
C SER A 93 -13.65 -3.83 -0.28
N PRO A 94 -14.67 -3.00 0.02
CA PRO A 94 -14.61 -1.56 0.19
C PRO A 94 -14.15 -1.15 1.60
N GLN A 95 -13.64 0.08 1.71
CA GLN A 95 -13.23 0.68 2.97
C GLN A 95 -14.40 0.80 3.97
N SER A 96 -15.61 1.03 3.48
CA SER A 96 -16.84 1.16 4.28
C SER A 96 -17.22 -0.10 5.06
N GLU A 97 -16.67 -1.26 4.70
CA GLU A 97 -16.98 -2.54 5.33
C GLU A 97 -15.91 -3.06 6.31
N TRP A 98 -14.78 -2.41 6.45
CA TRP A 98 -13.63 -2.94 7.20
C TRP A 98 -13.95 -3.41 8.62
N TRP A 99 -14.82 -2.71 9.33
CA TRP A 99 -15.13 -3.01 10.74
C TRP A 99 -16.55 -3.52 10.96
N THR A 100 -17.36 -3.65 9.92
CA THR A 100 -18.78 -4.01 10.05
C THR A 100 -19.02 -5.49 10.31
N LYS A 101 -18.06 -6.37 9.93
CA LYS A 101 -18.22 -7.84 9.94
C LYS A 101 -17.53 -8.54 11.10
N GLN A 102 -17.07 -7.81 12.13
CA GLN A 102 -16.39 -8.35 13.32
C GLN A 102 -17.07 -7.87 14.61
N ASP A 103 -16.83 -8.59 15.72
CA ASP A 103 -17.41 -8.28 17.03
C ASP A 103 -16.35 -7.91 18.09
N SER A 104 -15.06 -8.04 17.75
CA SER A 104 -13.94 -7.74 18.65
C SER A 104 -13.86 -6.27 19.03
N PHE A 105 -14.33 -5.37 18.18
CA PHE A 105 -14.34 -3.91 18.37
C PHE A 105 -15.74 -3.33 18.15
N PRO A 106 -16.70 -3.50 19.11
CA PRO A 106 -18.08 -3.08 18.94
C PRO A 106 -18.24 -1.58 18.63
N LYS A 107 -17.34 -0.73 19.16
CA LYS A 107 -17.36 0.72 18.88
C LYS A 107 -17.01 1.04 17.44
N LEU A 108 -16.02 0.36 16.84
CA LEU A 108 -15.68 0.53 15.43
C LEU A 108 -16.82 0.02 14.53
N LYS A 109 -17.46 -1.11 14.92
CA LYS A 109 -18.60 -1.67 14.23
C LYS A 109 -19.80 -0.72 14.23
N SER A 110 -20.21 -0.24 15.41
CA SER A 110 -21.36 0.65 15.54
C SER A 110 -21.18 2.02 14.89
N ALA A 111 -19.92 2.50 14.82
CA ALA A 111 -19.57 3.75 14.15
C ALA A 111 -19.44 3.59 12.64
N HIS A 112 -19.57 2.38 12.08
CA HIS A 112 -19.23 2.08 10.68
C HIS A 112 -17.87 2.66 10.29
N ALA A 113 -16.86 2.45 11.18
CA ALA A 113 -15.56 3.05 11.00
C ALA A 113 -14.92 2.58 9.68
N ASN A 114 -14.36 3.53 8.94
CA ASN A 114 -13.63 3.28 7.70
C ASN A 114 -12.11 3.46 7.86
N TRP A 115 -11.62 3.53 9.09
CA TRP A 115 -10.22 3.66 9.45
C TRP A 115 -9.97 3.07 10.86
N PRO A 116 -8.81 2.48 11.14
CA PRO A 116 -7.74 2.12 10.21
C PRO A 116 -8.07 0.87 9.37
N PRO A 117 -7.25 0.50 8.37
CA PRO A 117 -7.33 -0.82 7.74
C PRO A 117 -6.94 -1.91 8.73
N ASP A 118 -7.28 -3.16 8.44
CA ASP A 118 -6.97 -4.32 9.26
C ASP A 118 -5.45 -4.43 9.56
N PRO A 119 -5.02 -4.24 10.81
CA PRO A 119 -3.60 -4.23 11.16
C PRO A 119 -2.91 -5.60 11.01
N MET A 120 -3.66 -6.70 11.07
CA MET A 120 -3.12 -8.04 10.85
C MET A 120 -2.68 -8.26 9.41
N LEU A 121 -3.33 -7.57 8.47
CA LEU A 121 -3.04 -7.65 7.04
C LEU A 121 -2.07 -6.56 6.58
N THR A 122 -2.00 -5.43 7.28
CA THR A 122 -1.29 -4.24 6.82
C THR A 122 -0.04 -3.88 7.61
N LEU A 123 0.06 -4.32 8.87
CA LEU A 123 1.15 -3.94 9.78
C LEU A 123 1.84 -5.12 10.44
N ALA A 124 1.17 -6.28 10.55
CA ALA A 124 1.74 -7.43 11.23
C ALA A 124 2.93 -8.03 10.45
N PRO A 125 3.88 -8.67 11.16
CA PRO A 125 4.93 -9.46 10.51
C PRO A 125 4.34 -10.61 9.67
N TYR A 126 4.83 -10.74 8.44
CA TYR A 126 4.50 -11.85 7.53
C TYR A 126 5.54 -12.96 7.63
N GLN A 127 5.08 -14.18 7.54
CA GLN A 127 5.95 -15.35 7.45
C GLN A 127 6.54 -15.48 6.04
N LEU A 128 7.84 -15.70 5.96
CA LEU A 128 8.50 -16.06 4.70
C LEU A 128 8.12 -17.49 4.32
N ILE A 129 7.50 -17.67 3.16
CA ILE A 129 7.11 -18.98 2.61
C ILE A 129 8.20 -19.51 1.69
N SER A 130 8.67 -18.67 0.76
CA SER A 130 9.77 -19.01 -0.14
C SER A 130 10.50 -17.75 -0.59
N GLN A 131 11.77 -17.91 -0.94
CA GLN A 131 12.62 -16.84 -1.49
C GLN A 131 13.65 -17.43 -2.45
N SER A 132 13.82 -16.74 -3.59
CA SER A 132 14.92 -16.91 -4.53
C SER A 132 15.64 -15.57 -4.74
N ALA A 133 16.55 -15.49 -5.70
CA ALA A 133 17.18 -14.22 -6.07
C ALA A 133 16.19 -13.21 -6.64
N THR A 134 15.14 -13.67 -7.33
CA THR A 134 14.21 -12.84 -8.09
C THR A 134 12.75 -12.96 -7.67
N GLU A 135 12.43 -13.78 -6.66
CA GLU A 135 11.06 -13.96 -6.18
C GLU A 135 11.04 -14.14 -4.67
N ILE A 136 10.02 -13.57 -4.03
CA ILE A 136 9.70 -13.78 -2.62
C ILE A 136 8.20 -13.99 -2.45
N LYS A 137 7.83 -14.95 -1.60
CA LYS A 137 6.45 -15.22 -1.20
C LYS A 137 6.32 -15.12 0.31
N LEU A 138 5.36 -14.32 0.75
CA LEU A 138 5.13 -13.95 2.15
C LEU A 138 3.67 -14.16 2.51
N GLN A 139 3.40 -14.61 3.75
CA GLN A 139 2.04 -14.86 4.23
C GLN A 139 1.76 -14.09 5.52
N SER A 140 0.61 -13.43 5.58
CA SER A 140 0.14 -12.72 6.76
C SER A 140 -0.24 -13.67 7.90
N PRO A 141 -0.34 -13.20 9.14
CA PRO A 141 -1.18 -13.84 10.13
C PRO A 141 -2.63 -13.96 9.62
N LYS A 142 -3.39 -14.87 10.23
CA LYS A 142 -4.84 -14.96 10.03
C LYS A 142 -5.51 -13.77 10.71
N SER A 143 -6.33 -13.01 9.99
CA SER A 143 -7.07 -11.91 10.60
C SER A 143 -8.36 -12.40 11.27
N PRO A 144 -8.54 -12.11 12.56
CA PRO A 144 -9.81 -12.36 13.24
C PRO A 144 -10.87 -11.29 12.92
N TYR A 145 -10.53 -10.22 12.22
CA TYR A 145 -11.42 -9.08 11.96
C TYR A 145 -12.09 -9.18 10.60
N THR A 146 -11.33 -9.47 9.58
CA THR A 146 -11.80 -9.56 8.18
C THR A 146 -11.98 -11.00 7.71
N HIS A 147 -11.56 -11.97 8.56
CA HIS A 147 -11.65 -13.41 8.31
C HIS A 147 -10.89 -13.90 7.07
N VAL A 148 -9.84 -13.18 6.70
CA VAL A 148 -8.96 -13.59 5.60
C VAL A 148 -7.50 -13.66 6.03
N GLN A 149 -6.71 -14.32 5.20
CA GLN A 149 -5.27 -14.39 5.28
C GLN A 149 -4.70 -14.01 3.92
N PHE A 150 -3.73 -13.10 3.89
CA PHE A 150 -3.04 -12.73 2.64
C PHE A 150 -1.83 -13.61 2.38
N THR A 151 -1.64 -13.92 1.11
CA THR A 151 -0.35 -14.38 0.58
C THR A 151 0.08 -13.41 -0.50
N LYS A 152 1.25 -12.79 -0.35
CA LYS A 152 1.82 -11.85 -1.31
C LYS A 152 3.03 -12.46 -2.01
N THR A 153 3.08 -12.31 -3.33
CA THR A 153 4.23 -12.72 -4.14
C THR A 153 4.77 -11.52 -4.89
N PHE A 154 6.09 -11.35 -4.85
CA PHE A 154 6.81 -10.34 -5.61
C PHE A 154 7.88 -11.04 -6.43
N ARG A 155 7.86 -10.83 -7.75
CA ARG A 155 8.84 -11.39 -8.69
C ARG A 155 9.36 -10.30 -9.61
N ILE A 156 10.65 -10.32 -9.89
CA ILE A 156 11.30 -9.42 -10.85
C ILE A 156 11.82 -10.21 -12.05
N ASP A 157 11.81 -9.57 -13.22
CA ASP A 157 12.29 -10.14 -14.48
C ASP A 157 12.61 -8.99 -15.46
N GLY A 158 13.89 -8.70 -15.69
CA GLY A 158 14.35 -7.56 -16.46
C GLY A 158 13.89 -6.24 -15.84
N ASN A 159 13.15 -5.44 -16.57
CA ASN A 159 12.60 -4.17 -16.11
C ASN A 159 11.19 -4.30 -15.50
N LYS A 160 10.73 -5.53 -15.22
CA LYS A 160 9.36 -5.79 -14.74
C LYS A 160 9.33 -6.30 -13.31
N VAL A 161 8.32 -5.84 -12.58
CA VAL A 161 7.92 -6.39 -11.29
C VAL A 161 6.51 -6.99 -11.45
N PHE A 162 6.34 -8.24 -11.02
CA PHE A 162 5.06 -8.91 -10.95
C PHE A 162 4.66 -9.01 -9.49
N LEU A 163 3.52 -8.42 -9.16
CA LEU A 163 2.96 -8.43 -7.82
C LEU A 163 1.65 -9.19 -7.83
N SER A 164 1.47 -10.10 -6.87
CA SER A 164 0.16 -10.68 -6.64
C SER A 164 -0.15 -10.74 -5.14
N THR A 165 -1.43 -10.59 -4.83
CA THR A 165 -1.98 -10.79 -3.49
C THR A 165 -3.16 -11.75 -3.59
N GLU A 166 -3.06 -12.89 -2.92
CA GLU A 166 -4.16 -13.82 -2.68
C GLU A 166 -4.79 -13.50 -1.31
N ALA A 167 -6.12 -13.39 -1.25
CA ALA A 167 -6.89 -13.29 -0.01
C ALA A 167 -7.72 -14.56 0.17
N ARG A 168 -7.33 -15.42 1.11
CA ARG A 168 -8.01 -16.66 1.43
C ARG A 168 -8.98 -16.48 2.59
N ASN A 169 -10.23 -16.89 2.41
CA ASN A 169 -11.20 -16.99 3.51
C ASN A 169 -10.78 -18.08 4.49
N ILE A 170 -10.57 -17.72 5.75
CA ILE A 170 -10.15 -18.60 6.85
C ILE A 170 -11.28 -18.91 7.84
N SER A 171 -12.49 -18.40 7.60
CA SER A 171 -13.67 -18.66 8.43
C SER A 171 -14.50 -19.85 7.93
N ALA A 172 -15.49 -20.25 8.72
CA ALA A 172 -16.47 -21.26 8.35
C ALA A 172 -17.59 -20.70 7.46
N ASP A 173 -17.73 -19.36 7.40
CA ASP A 173 -18.78 -18.68 6.66
C ASP A 173 -18.24 -18.05 5.37
N THR A 174 -19.15 -17.79 4.42
CA THR A 174 -18.80 -17.00 3.22
C THR A 174 -18.58 -15.54 3.61
N VAL A 175 -17.43 -14.98 3.20
CA VAL A 175 -17.14 -13.55 3.32
C VAL A 175 -17.16 -12.89 1.95
N SER A 176 -17.28 -11.56 1.90
CA SER A 176 -17.25 -10.80 0.64
C SER A 176 -16.21 -9.70 0.73
N TRP A 177 -15.28 -9.70 -0.21
CA TRP A 177 -14.20 -8.69 -0.30
C TRP A 177 -13.77 -8.50 -1.75
N GLY A 178 -13.24 -7.31 -2.05
CA GLY A 178 -12.33 -7.05 -3.14
C GLY A 178 -10.93 -6.83 -2.62
N LEU A 179 -9.94 -6.80 -3.50
CA LEU A 179 -8.58 -6.37 -3.19
C LEU A 179 -8.38 -4.94 -3.69
N TRP A 180 -7.57 -4.20 -2.97
CA TRP A 180 -7.23 -2.81 -3.26
C TRP A 180 -5.72 -2.62 -3.13
N HIS A 181 -5.06 -2.45 -4.25
CA HIS A 181 -3.65 -2.09 -4.31
C HIS A 181 -3.51 -0.58 -4.27
N ASN A 182 -2.67 -0.09 -3.36
CA ASN A 182 -2.40 1.32 -3.18
C ASN A 182 -0.89 1.56 -3.29
N THR A 183 -0.49 2.26 -4.34
CA THR A 183 0.90 2.62 -4.62
C THR A 183 1.09 4.11 -4.42
N ARG A 184 2.06 4.50 -3.60
CA ARG A 184 2.29 5.90 -3.25
C ARG A 184 3.52 6.46 -3.90
N MET A 185 3.36 7.62 -4.52
CA MET A 185 4.42 8.46 -5.07
C MET A 185 4.43 9.83 -4.38
N ASN A 186 5.50 10.61 -4.56
CA ASN A 186 5.55 11.94 -3.95
C ASN A 186 4.49 12.86 -4.58
N GLY A 187 3.98 13.80 -3.79
CA GLY A 187 2.91 14.70 -4.20
C GLY A 187 3.24 15.57 -5.43
N TRP A 188 4.52 15.75 -5.74
CA TRP A 188 5.01 16.55 -6.87
C TRP A 188 5.42 15.76 -8.10
N ASP A 189 5.32 14.44 -8.04
CA ASP A 189 5.62 13.57 -9.17
C ASP A 189 4.54 13.71 -10.26
N PHE A 190 4.90 13.42 -11.50
CA PHE A 190 3.91 13.40 -12.56
C PHE A 190 3.24 12.03 -12.59
N VAL A 191 1.93 12.01 -12.36
CA VAL A 191 1.09 10.81 -12.42
C VAL A 191 0.07 10.97 -13.53
N PHE A 192 -0.11 9.91 -14.31
CA PHE A 192 -1.00 9.84 -15.46
C PHE A 192 -1.84 8.57 -15.40
N VAL A 193 -3.14 8.67 -15.63
CA VAL A 193 -4.02 7.53 -15.87
C VAL A 193 -4.50 7.57 -17.31
N GLN A 194 -4.21 6.53 -18.07
CA GLN A 194 -4.70 6.40 -19.45
C GLN A 194 -6.19 6.05 -19.42
N ALA A 195 -7.04 6.94 -19.92
CA ALA A 195 -8.48 6.74 -20.00
C ALA A 195 -9.14 7.81 -20.86
N ASP A 196 -10.34 7.51 -21.36
CA ASP A 196 -11.21 8.50 -21.99
C ASP A 196 -11.78 9.47 -20.96
N SER A 197 -12.13 10.68 -21.37
CA SER A 197 -12.71 11.70 -20.48
C SER A 197 -13.98 11.24 -19.77
N ALA A 198 -14.76 10.37 -20.41
CA ALA A 198 -15.98 9.78 -19.84
C ALA A 198 -15.74 8.80 -18.69
N ALA A 199 -14.48 8.35 -18.49
CA ALA A 199 -14.15 7.45 -17.38
C ALA A 199 -14.29 8.11 -15.99
N LEU A 200 -14.28 9.44 -15.92
CA LEU A 200 -14.40 10.15 -14.65
C LEU A 200 -15.83 10.03 -14.11
N ARG A 201 -16.01 9.19 -13.07
CA ARG A 201 -17.30 8.98 -12.41
C ARG A 201 -17.62 10.07 -11.39
N LYS A 202 -16.68 10.38 -10.50
CA LYS A 202 -16.83 11.43 -9.49
C LYS A 202 -15.49 11.97 -9.01
N LYS A 203 -15.55 13.16 -8.35
CA LYS A 203 -14.44 13.74 -7.58
C LYS A 203 -14.92 14.06 -6.18
N GLU A 204 -14.05 13.84 -5.21
CA GLU A 204 -14.25 14.25 -3.82
C GLU A 204 -13.17 15.24 -3.42
N TYR A 205 -13.54 16.33 -2.78
CA TYR A 205 -12.63 17.33 -2.25
C TYR A 205 -12.82 17.42 -0.74
N HIS A 206 -11.73 17.28 -0.01
CA HIS A 206 -11.68 17.50 1.43
C HIS A 206 -10.84 18.74 1.71
N ASN A 207 -11.37 19.90 1.38
CA ASN A 207 -10.72 21.17 1.64
C ASN A 207 -11.65 22.04 2.47
N PRO A 208 -11.39 22.25 3.78
CA PRO A 208 -12.07 23.28 4.52
C PRO A 208 -11.59 24.64 3.99
N ASP A 209 -12.46 25.59 3.83
CA ASP A 209 -12.16 27.02 3.74
C ASP A 209 -11.63 27.60 2.40
N GLY A 210 -12.25 27.27 1.28
CA GLY A 210 -12.17 28.12 0.07
C GLY A 210 -10.83 28.17 -0.67
N MET A 211 -9.92 27.27 -0.37
CA MET A 211 -8.58 27.21 -0.95
C MET A 211 -8.51 26.54 -2.32
N GLN A 212 -7.42 26.75 -3.06
CA GLN A 212 -7.23 26.15 -4.38
C GLN A 212 -7.30 24.62 -4.30
N LYS A 213 -8.29 24.05 -4.98
CA LYS A 213 -8.43 22.61 -5.10
C LYS A 213 -7.43 22.10 -6.13
N PRO A 214 -6.79 20.93 -5.91
CA PRO A 214 -5.98 20.33 -6.96
C PRO A 214 -6.88 20.03 -8.18
N GLU A 215 -6.49 20.57 -9.32
CA GLU A 215 -7.26 20.36 -10.54
C GLU A 215 -6.85 19.04 -11.19
N LEU A 216 -7.84 18.19 -11.46
CA LEU A 216 -7.67 17.03 -12.31
C LEU A 216 -7.93 17.46 -13.75
N HIS A 217 -6.93 17.32 -14.59
CA HIS A 217 -7.01 17.59 -16.02
C HIS A 217 -7.11 16.30 -16.81
N HIS A 218 -7.87 16.35 -17.91
CA HIS A 218 -7.85 15.33 -18.94
C HIS A 218 -7.26 15.92 -20.21
N ARG A 219 -6.17 15.35 -20.71
CA ARG A 219 -5.52 15.79 -21.95
C ARG A 219 -4.80 14.63 -22.63
N ASP A 220 -4.96 14.55 -23.95
CA ASP A 220 -4.30 13.55 -24.82
C ASP A 220 -4.53 12.11 -24.32
N GLY A 221 -5.74 11.80 -23.84
CA GLY A 221 -6.12 10.47 -23.35
C GLY A 221 -5.62 10.15 -21.93
N PHE A 222 -5.19 11.15 -21.15
CA PHE A 222 -4.70 10.94 -19.78
C PHE A 222 -5.37 11.88 -18.79
N PHE A 223 -5.73 11.33 -17.63
CA PHE A 223 -6.01 12.11 -16.43
C PHE A 223 -4.73 12.33 -15.63
N THR A 224 -4.58 13.52 -15.06
CA THR A 224 -3.45 13.88 -14.20
C THR A 224 -3.85 15.03 -13.29
N TYR A 225 -3.41 14.99 -12.01
CA TYR A 225 -3.48 16.16 -11.14
C TYR A 225 -2.41 17.17 -11.49
N ASP A 226 -2.74 18.47 -11.34
CA ASP A 226 -1.72 19.49 -11.34
C ASP A 226 -1.01 19.49 -10.00
N ALA A 227 0.21 18.94 -10.00
CA ALA A 227 1.02 18.77 -8.80
C ALA A 227 1.78 20.05 -8.40
N SER A 228 1.56 21.19 -9.07
CA SER A 228 2.23 22.44 -8.72
C SER A 228 1.72 22.98 -7.38
N ALA A 229 2.60 22.96 -6.36
CA ALA A 229 2.32 23.63 -5.11
C ALA A 229 2.12 25.13 -5.33
N PRO A 230 1.09 25.72 -4.77
CA PRO A 230 1.03 27.16 -4.65
C PRO A 230 2.20 27.60 -3.77
N LYS A 231 3.09 28.42 -4.31
CA LYS A 231 4.38 28.81 -3.70
C LYS A 231 4.27 29.43 -2.29
N ASN A 232 3.08 29.76 -1.81
CA ASN A 232 2.84 30.49 -0.55
C ASN A 232 1.68 29.94 0.30
N ALA A 233 1.16 28.75 0.04
CA ALA A 233 -0.02 28.29 0.73
C ALA A 233 0.35 27.34 1.89
N LYS A 234 0.04 27.72 3.10
CA LYS A 234 0.04 26.84 4.30
C LYS A 234 -1.21 25.98 4.33
N VAL A 235 -1.47 25.20 3.26
CA VAL A 235 -2.79 24.59 3.08
C VAL A 235 -2.67 23.10 2.89
N VAL A 236 -3.39 22.39 3.75
CA VAL A 236 -3.67 20.98 3.54
C VAL A 236 -4.86 20.85 2.59
N TYR A 237 -4.67 20.17 1.48
CA TYR A 237 -5.77 19.78 0.63
C TYR A 237 -5.73 18.27 0.36
N LYS A 238 -6.93 17.70 0.20
CA LYS A 238 -7.10 16.31 -0.19
C LYS A 238 -8.11 16.25 -1.32
N SER A 239 -7.80 15.47 -2.33
CA SER A 239 -8.73 15.23 -3.43
C SER A 239 -8.62 13.77 -3.86
N LYS A 240 -9.77 13.19 -4.16
CA LYS A 240 -9.87 11.83 -4.68
C LYS A 240 -10.71 11.82 -5.96
N SER A 241 -10.25 11.15 -7.00
CA SER A 241 -10.95 10.99 -8.26
C SER A 241 -11.18 9.52 -8.55
N PHE A 242 -12.38 9.20 -9.00
CA PHE A 242 -12.87 7.85 -9.24
C PHE A 242 -13.05 7.64 -10.74
N LEU A 243 -12.29 6.71 -11.32
CA LEU A 243 -12.18 6.48 -12.74
C LEU A 243 -12.59 5.05 -13.10
N ASP A 244 -13.63 4.92 -13.92
CA ASP A 244 -14.12 3.64 -14.42
C ASP A 244 -13.34 3.26 -15.68
N VAL A 245 -12.28 2.48 -15.53
CA VAL A 245 -11.33 2.11 -16.59
C VAL A 245 -11.30 0.60 -16.75
N LYS A 246 -11.67 0.06 -17.92
CA LYS A 246 -11.67 -1.38 -18.15
C LYS A 246 -10.25 -1.97 -18.22
N ASN A 247 -9.35 -1.30 -18.95
CA ASN A 247 -7.94 -1.70 -19.12
C ASN A 247 -7.04 -0.71 -18.39
N PRO A 248 -6.73 -0.94 -17.11
CA PRO A 248 -6.06 0.05 -16.29
C PRO A 248 -4.58 0.19 -16.65
N VAL A 249 -4.16 1.43 -16.93
CA VAL A 249 -2.76 1.83 -17.04
C VAL A 249 -2.57 3.09 -16.21
N ILE A 250 -1.73 3.00 -15.19
CA ILE A 250 -1.30 4.13 -14.38
C ILE A 250 0.19 4.31 -14.57
N ALA A 251 0.66 5.51 -14.85
CA ALA A 251 2.07 5.81 -15.01
C ALA A 251 2.49 6.92 -14.05
N GLY A 252 3.60 6.71 -13.36
CA GLY A 252 4.26 7.70 -12.50
C GLY A 252 5.65 8.02 -13.02
N PHE A 253 6.05 9.29 -12.95
CA PHE A 253 7.39 9.76 -13.34
C PHE A 253 8.06 10.47 -12.17
N HIS A 254 9.16 9.90 -11.69
CA HIS A 254 9.94 10.40 -10.58
C HIS A 254 11.43 10.41 -10.90
N LYS A 255 12.09 11.57 -10.77
CA LYS A 255 13.55 11.70 -10.92
C LYS A 255 14.12 10.93 -12.11
N ASN A 256 13.54 11.17 -13.26
CA ASN A 256 13.94 10.56 -14.54
C ASN A 256 13.79 9.04 -14.60
N GLN A 257 12.78 8.52 -13.92
CA GLN A 257 12.37 7.12 -13.98
C GLN A 257 10.86 7.04 -14.14
N TRP A 258 10.40 6.08 -14.94
CA TRP A 258 9.01 5.70 -15.10
C TRP A 258 8.65 4.50 -14.25
N LEU A 259 7.49 4.55 -13.64
CA LEU A 259 6.76 3.41 -13.08
C LEU A 259 5.45 3.29 -13.86
N ILE A 260 5.29 2.24 -14.66
CA ILE A 260 4.07 1.98 -15.41
C ILE A 260 3.39 0.75 -14.83
N ILE A 261 2.20 0.94 -14.25
CA ILE A 261 1.42 -0.08 -13.57
C ILE A 261 0.29 -0.53 -14.50
N ARG A 262 0.18 -1.83 -14.72
CA ARG A 262 -0.91 -2.48 -15.47
C ARG A 262 -1.50 -3.63 -14.68
N SER A 263 -2.74 -3.95 -14.97
CA SER A 263 -3.44 -5.11 -14.45
C SER A 263 -4.37 -5.67 -15.51
N GLU A 264 -4.90 -6.86 -15.30
CA GLU A 264 -5.89 -7.46 -16.18
C GLU A 264 -7.14 -6.59 -16.33
N ALA A 265 -7.82 -6.74 -17.44
CA ALA A 265 -9.10 -6.07 -17.68
C ALA A 265 -10.20 -6.76 -16.85
N ILE A 266 -10.98 -5.96 -16.14
CA ILE A 266 -12.23 -6.41 -15.53
C ILE A 266 -13.38 -5.48 -15.92
N ASP A 267 -14.61 -5.97 -15.82
CA ASP A 267 -15.77 -5.09 -15.96
C ASP A 267 -15.90 -4.21 -14.71
N ASN A 268 -16.16 -2.91 -14.90
CA ASN A 268 -16.29 -1.97 -13.80
C ASN A 268 -17.45 -2.34 -12.85
N SER A 269 -18.46 -3.04 -13.33
CA SER A 269 -19.56 -3.56 -12.49
C SER A 269 -19.13 -4.63 -11.50
N GLN A 270 -17.96 -5.22 -11.66
CA GLN A 270 -17.38 -6.17 -10.71
C GLN A 270 -16.71 -5.50 -9.52
N VAL A 271 -16.36 -4.22 -9.64
CA VAL A 271 -15.82 -3.42 -8.53
C VAL A 271 -16.95 -3.01 -7.60
N HIS A 272 -16.69 -2.92 -6.30
CA HIS A 272 -17.72 -2.49 -5.34
C HIS A 272 -18.24 -1.08 -5.70
N PRO A 273 -19.54 -0.80 -5.59
CA PRO A 273 -20.13 0.51 -5.99
C PRO A 273 -19.53 1.73 -5.32
N ASP A 274 -19.01 1.60 -4.10
CA ASP A 274 -18.34 2.68 -3.38
C ASP A 274 -16.97 3.03 -3.96
N GLN A 275 -16.42 2.16 -4.80
CA GLN A 275 -15.05 2.26 -5.35
C GLN A 275 -15.11 2.38 -6.87
N ALA A 276 -14.03 2.82 -7.50
CA ALA A 276 -13.83 2.73 -8.95
C ALA A 276 -12.63 1.83 -9.28
N ARG A 277 -12.50 1.41 -10.52
CA ARG A 277 -11.38 0.56 -10.96
C ARG A 277 -10.02 1.21 -10.69
N ILE A 278 -9.92 2.51 -10.93
CA ILE A 278 -8.77 3.34 -10.58
C ILE A 278 -9.26 4.50 -9.72
N GLU A 279 -8.57 4.74 -8.63
CA GLU A 279 -8.76 5.94 -7.84
C GLU A 279 -7.42 6.68 -7.74
N LEU A 280 -7.45 7.98 -8.00
CA LEU A 280 -6.31 8.86 -7.77
C LEU A 280 -6.60 9.69 -6.53
N TYR A 281 -5.75 9.56 -5.51
CA TYR A 281 -5.78 10.43 -4.34
C TYR A 281 -4.55 11.33 -4.34
N VAL A 282 -4.75 12.57 -3.94
CA VAL A 282 -3.67 13.52 -3.72
C VAL A 282 -3.84 14.21 -2.39
N GLU A 283 -2.80 14.24 -1.61
CA GLU A 283 -2.73 14.98 -0.36
C GLU A 283 -1.50 15.88 -0.37
N ASN A 284 -1.72 17.14 -0.03
CA ASN A 284 -0.66 18.07 0.29
C ASN A 284 -0.86 18.51 1.74
N SER A 285 0.08 18.14 2.60
CA SER A 285 0.14 18.64 3.96
C SER A 285 1.49 19.34 4.11
N TYR A 286 1.56 20.63 4.19
CA TYR A 286 2.81 21.39 4.39
C TYR A 286 3.69 20.94 5.55
N GLN A 287 3.29 19.92 6.26
CA GLN A 287 4.07 19.24 7.28
C GLN A 287 4.74 18.02 6.64
N THR A 288 5.99 18.16 6.27
CA THR A 288 6.81 17.06 5.78
C THR A 288 6.81 15.88 6.79
N PRO A 289 6.66 14.62 6.33
CA PRO A 289 6.73 14.12 4.95
C PRO A 289 5.35 13.76 4.36
N GLY A 290 4.41 14.70 4.33
CA GLY A 290 3.00 14.43 4.08
C GLY A 290 2.51 14.52 2.64
N ASP A 291 3.30 15.06 1.72
CA ASP A 291 2.86 15.25 0.33
C ASP A 291 2.93 13.95 -0.43
N LEU A 292 1.77 13.42 -0.85
CA LEU A 292 1.71 12.16 -1.58
C LEU A 292 0.63 12.16 -2.67
N GLN A 293 0.80 11.28 -3.63
CA GLN A 293 -0.23 10.82 -4.54
C GLN A 293 -0.39 9.32 -4.36
N GLU A 294 -1.65 8.84 -4.32
CA GLU A 294 -1.97 7.43 -4.29
C GLU A 294 -2.49 7.00 -5.66
N LEU A 295 -1.84 6.00 -6.21
CA LEU A 295 -2.19 5.32 -7.43
C LEU A 295 -2.90 4.04 -7.02
N GLU A 296 -4.23 4.09 -7.01
CA GLU A 296 -5.03 3.03 -6.43
C GLU A 296 -5.69 2.19 -7.51
N MET A 297 -5.66 0.87 -7.34
CA MET A 297 -6.29 -0.07 -8.23
C MET A 297 -7.18 -1.03 -7.44
N HIS A 298 -8.46 -1.07 -7.78
CA HIS A 298 -9.46 -1.93 -7.16
C HIS A 298 -9.76 -3.12 -8.06
N PHE A 299 -9.89 -4.30 -7.43
CA PHE A 299 -10.17 -5.56 -8.10
C PHE A 299 -11.60 -6.02 -7.81
N ALA A 300 -12.02 -7.11 -8.43
CA ALA A 300 -13.40 -7.59 -8.32
C ALA A 300 -13.80 -7.85 -6.85
N TYR A 301 -14.96 -7.30 -6.47
CA TYR A 301 -15.61 -7.60 -5.19
C TYR A 301 -16.41 -8.88 -5.32
N GLN A 302 -16.07 -9.89 -4.54
CA GLN A 302 -16.58 -11.25 -4.70
C GLN A 302 -16.95 -11.89 -3.37
N LYS A 303 -17.91 -12.83 -3.43
CA LYS A 303 -18.17 -13.78 -2.35
C LYS A 303 -17.07 -14.85 -2.34
N ILE A 304 -16.47 -15.07 -1.19
CA ILE A 304 -15.38 -16.03 -0.99
C ILE A 304 -15.88 -17.12 -0.05
N ALA A 305 -16.17 -18.30 -0.57
CA ALA A 305 -16.59 -19.44 0.24
C ALA A 305 -15.47 -19.88 1.21
N PRO A 306 -15.79 -20.61 2.31
CA PRO A 306 -14.81 -21.14 3.24
C PRO A 306 -13.64 -21.85 2.54
N GLY A 307 -12.41 -21.47 2.88
CA GLY A 307 -11.19 -22.03 2.32
C GLY A 307 -10.88 -21.67 0.87
N LYS A 308 -11.73 -20.86 0.19
CA LYS A 308 -11.48 -20.32 -1.15
C LYS A 308 -10.76 -18.99 -1.09
N SER A 309 -10.25 -18.54 -2.24
CA SER A 309 -9.46 -17.33 -2.37
C SER A 309 -9.94 -16.46 -3.53
N ILE A 310 -9.64 -15.17 -3.44
CA ILE A 310 -9.60 -14.22 -4.55
C ILE A 310 -8.17 -13.75 -4.75
N GLU A 311 -7.85 -13.26 -5.93
CA GLU A 311 -6.50 -12.79 -6.27
C GLU A 311 -6.55 -11.44 -6.98
N ALA A 312 -5.53 -10.62 -6.75
CA ALA A 312 -5.24 -9.39 -7.47
C ALA A 312 -3.79 -9.41 -7.95
N SER A 313 -3.56 -9.02 -9.19
CA SER A 313 -2.23 -8.98 -9.78
C SER A 313 -1.98 -7.70 -10.55
N GLU A 314 -0.76 -7.19 -10.40
CA GLU A 314 -0.23 -6.07 -11.18
C GLU A 314 1.10 -6.44 -11.83
N THR A 315 1.33 -5.86 -12.98
CA THR A 315 2.65 -5.81 -13.62
C THR A 315 3.13 -4.38 -13.65
N TRP A 316 4.31 -4.14 -13.08
CA TRP A 316 4.99 -2.86 -13.14
C TRP A 316 6.13 -2.93 -14.14
N GLU A 317 6.31 -1.87 -14.93
CA GLU A 317 7.51 -1.65 -15.72
C GLU A 317 8.25 -0.45 -15.15
N ILE A 318 9.55 -0.61 -14.86
CA ILE A 318 10.42 0.46 -14.41
C ILE A 318 11.41 0.78 -15.53
N LEU A 319 11.33 2.00 -16.06
CA LEU A 319 12.04 2.41 -17.24
C LEU A 319 12.80 3.72 -17.01
N PRO A 320 13.94 3.94 -17.66
CA PRO A 320 14.60 5.25 -17.63
C PRO A 320 13.77 6.28 -18.41
N GLY A 321 13.74 7.51 -17.88
CA GLY A 321 13.24 8.66 -18.62
C GLY A 321 14.34 9.30 -19.46
N THR A 322 13.96 10.24 -20.32
CA THR A 322 14.89 10.94 -21.23
C THR A 322 15.40 12.29 -20.68
N GLY A 323 15.28 12.54 -19.38
CA GLY A 323 15.75 13.77 -18.73
C GLY A 323 14.80 14.96 -18.84
N LEU A 324 13.58 14.72 -19.30
CA LEU A 324 12.56 15.77 -19.41
C LEU A 324 12.02 16.19 -18.04
N THR A 325 11.75 17.50 -17.88
CA THR A 325 11.19 18.07 -16.66
C THR A 325 9.86 18.82 -16.91
N ASP A 326 9.53 19.09 -18.17
CA ASP A 326 8.24 19.69 -18.54
C ASP A 326 7.17 18.59 -18.63
N LYS A 327 6.09 18.72 -17.88
CA LYS A 327 5.00 17.74 -17.79
C LYS A 327 4.38 17.38 -19.15
N ARG A 328 4.31 18.33 -20.10
CA ARG A 328 3.75 18.07 -21.42
C ARG A 328 4.70 17.21 -22.25
N LEU A 329 6.01 17.44 -22.14
CA LEU A 329 7.02 16.64 -22.83
C LEU A 329 7.11 15.24 -22.23
N VAL A 330 7.08 15.12 -20.90
CA VAL A 330 7.02 13.84 -20.17
C VAL A 330 5.77 13.04 -20.59
N ARG A 331 4.59 13.69 -20.70
CA ARG A 331 3.39 13.01 -21.21
C ARG A 331 3.54 12.52 -22.66
N LYS A 332 4.19 13.30 -23.54
CA LYS A 332 4.46 12.85 -24.92
C LYS A 332 5.38 11.65 -24.96
N GLU A 333 6.42 11.64 -24.12
CA GLU A 333 7.29 10.48 -23.96
C GLU A 333 6.48 9.24 -23.54
N LEU A 334 5.58 9.36 -22.57
CA LEU A 334 4.69 8.28 -22.17
C LEU A 334 3.82 7.78 -23.30
N MET A 335 3.26 8.70 -24.12
CA MET A 335 2.44 8.32 -25.27
C MET A 335 3.21 7.48 -26.30
N GLU A 336 4.49 7.76 -26.51
CA GLU A 336 5.33 6.97 -27.42
C GLU A 336 5.64 5.58 -26.82
N MET A 337 5.84 5.51 -25.51
CA MET A 337 6.13 4.25 -24.80
C MET A 337 4.91 3.30 -24.72
N LEU A 338 3.69 3.83 -24.84
CA LEU A 338 2.46 3.05 -24.75
C LEU A 338 1.88 2.63 -26.12
N LYS A 339 2.51 3.03 -27.24
CA LYS A 339 2.18 2.56 -28.59
C LYS A 339 2.67 1.14 -28.82
#